data_c372c9f1b6d3651e09e62f727e079c6f
#
_entry.id   c372c9f1b6d3651e09e62f727e079c6f
#
_cell.length_a   1.000
_cell.length_b   1.000
_cell.length_c   1.000
_cell.angle_alpha   90.00
_cell.angle_beta   90.00
_cell.angle_gamma   90.00
#
_symmetry.space_group_name_H-M   'P 1'
#
loop_
_entity.id
_entity.type
_entity.pdbx_description
1 polymer ?
#
loop_
_entity_poly.entity_id
_entity_poly.type
_entity_poly.pdbx_seq_one_letter_code
_entity_poly.pdbx_strand_id
1 'polypeptide(L)'
;KESGVLLATFIEAGEDIPCLTTIGALGEAGENVDMLRPQNTTATVDSAEASIPQAKQTANDMSSGLRPASDGERVFVSPRAKNLAERLQVDYTAASATGANGRIVEADVRRLANSLVGSGIGGRVMAADREESATEAAGETSMPAEQVLGYSDIKLTQVRKVTAKAMTESLSTMAQLTHSTSFDATMLMELRKKLKSADESLNVPKITLNDMIVYAVSRTLLRHQELNAHFLGDKIRQFDHVHLGIAVDTPRGLLVPTLFNADMKSLAEISLEAKALVQACREGTIQPDQMKGASFTVSNLGSFGIESFTPIVNPPQVGILGVDCVIDRVRATADGFSVYPSMGLSLTYDHRALDGAPASRFLMDLCKQLENIYTILI
;
A
#
# COMPACT_ATOMS: atom_id res chain seq x y z
N LYS A 1 -13.11 -29.72 -14.33
CA LYS A 1 -12.49 -30.87 -13.62
C LYS A 1 -12.54 -32.03 -14.57
N GLU A 2 -11.40 -32.40 -15.12
CA GLU A 2 -11.25 -33.57 -15.98
C GLU A 2 -10.71 -34.72 -15.13
N SER A 3 -11.14 -35.96 -15.40
CA SER A 3 -10.67 -37.16 -14.75
C SER A 3 -9.71 -37.90 -15.67
N GLY A 4 -8.56 -38.31 -15.18
CA GLY A 4 -7.54 -39.04 -15.92
C GLY A 4 -6.61 -39.82 -14.99
N VAL A 5 -5.78 -40.66 -15.55
CA VAL A 5 -4.73 -41.39 -14.81
C VAL A 5 -3.49 -40.50 -14.74
N LEU A 6 -2.82 -40.41 -13.59
CA LEU A 6 -1.54 -39.72 -13.44
C LEU A 6 -0.47 -40.55 -14.17
N LEU A 7 0.05 -40.05 -15.29
CA LEU A 7 1.00 -40.73 -16.15
C LEU A 7 2.45 -40.51 -15.74
N ALA A 8 2.77 -39.30 -15.26
CA ALA A 8 4.11 -38.96 -14.79
C ALA A 8 4.07 -37.79 -13.78
N THR A 9 5.02 -37.80 -12.84
CA THR A 9 5.40 -36.64 -12.02
C THR A 9 6.82 -36.22 -12.44
N PHE A 10 7.02 -34.92 -12.67
CA PHE A 10 8.29 -34.39 -13.18
C PHE A 10 9.18 -33.76 -12.10
N ILE A 11 8.65 -33.63 -10.86
CA ILE A 11 9.26 -32.90 -9.75
C ILE A 11 9.10 -33.68 -8.47
N GLU A 12 10.11 -33.66 -7.60
CA GLU A 12 10.07 -34.35 -6.29
C GLU A 12 9.35 -33.50 -5.23
N ALA A 13 8.81 -34.16 -4.21
CA ALA A 13 8.11 -33.47 -3.13
C ALA A 13 9.08 -32.64 -2.29
N GLY A 14 8.83 -31.32 -2.18
CA GLY A 14 9.65 -30.37 -1.40
C GLY A 14 10.64 -29.55 -2.23
N GLU A 15 10.64 -29.68 -3.55
CA GLU A 15 11.46 -28.89 -4.44
C GLU A 15 10.78 -27.54 -4.77
N ASP A 16 11.51 -26.42 -4.61
CA ASP A 16 11.05 -25.08 -4.96
C ASP A 16 11.15 -24.87 -6.48
N ILE A 17 10.01 -24.59 -7.11
CA ILE A 17 9.91 -24.42 -8.56
C ILE A 17 9.26 -23.10 -8.94
N PRO A 18 9.64 -22.50 -10.09
CA PRO A 18 9.00 -21.29 -10.62
C PRO A 18 7.51 -21.50 -10.89
N CYS A 19 6.70 -20.47 -10.67
CA CYS A 19 5.27 -20.48 -11.04
C CYS A 19 5.10 -20.83 -12.54
N LEU A 20 4.05 -21.61 -12.86
CA LEU A 20 3.73 -22.10 -14.21
C LEU A 20 4.64 -23.21 -14.74
N THR A 21 5.46 -23.87 -13.92
CA THR A 21 6.21 -25.06 -14.30
C THR A 21 5.29 -26.30 -14.31
N THR A 22 5.42 -27.15 -15.34
CA THR A 22 4.65 -28.39 -15.44
C THR A 22 5.12 -29.40 -14.39
N ILE A 23 4.28 -29.75 -13.42
CA ILE A 23 4.64 -30.63 -12.29
C ILE A 23 4.32 -32.10 -12.53
N GLY A 24 3.44 -32.41 -13.48
CA GLY A 24 3.03 -33.76 -13.83
C GLY A 24 2.06 -33.77 -15.01
N ALA A 25 1.78 -34.96 -15.52
CA ALA A 25 0.86 -35.16 -16.65
C ALA A 25 -0.26 -36.15 -16.30
N LEU A 26 -1.49 -35.78 -16.65
CA LEU A 26 -2.69 -36.62 -16.56
C LEU A 26 -3.16 -36.98 -17.98
N GLY A 27 -3.51 -38.25 -18.23
CA GLY A 27 -4.00 -38.69 -19.54
C GLY A 27 -4.55 -40.11 -19.50
N GLU A 28 -4.68 -40.76 -20.67
CA GLU A 28 -5.07 -42.16 -20.80
C GLU A 28 -3.88 -43.10 -20.62
N ALA A 29 -4.12 -44.29 -20.09
CA ALA A 29 -3.05 -45.25 -19.82
C ALA A 29 -2.29 -45.64 -21.09
N GLY A 30 -0.99 -45.30 -21.16
CA GLY A 30 -0.10 -45.59 -22.29
C GLY A 30 0.22 -44.39 -23.22
N GLU A 31 -0.28 -43.21 -22.90
CA GLU A 31 0.07 -41.96 -23.62
C GLU A 31 1.52 -41.55 -23.33
N ASN A 32 2.23 -41.12 -24.41
CA ASN A 32 3.61 -40.62 -24.26
C ASN A 32 3.61 -39.16 -23.82
N VAL A 33 4.17 -38.91 -22.62
CA VAL A 33 4.23 -37.60 -21.98
C VAL A 33 5.62 -36.96 -21.96
N ASP A 34 6.63 -37.55 -22.64
CA ASP A 34 8.00 -37.06 -22.64
C ASP A 34 8.15 -35.62 -23.16
N MET A 35 7.27 -35.21 -24.07
CA MET A 35 7.26 -33.84 -24.60
C MET A 35 6.78 -32.78 -23.59
N LEU A 36 6.17 -33.17 -22.47
CA LEU A 36 5.68 -32.29 -21.40
C LEU A 36 6.69 -32.12 -20.27
N ARG A 37 7.82 -32.84 -20.32
CA ARG A 37 8.87 -32.77 -19.31
C ARG A 37 9.56 -31.40 -19.37
N PRO A 38 9.64 -30.62 -18.25
CA PRO A 38 10.36 -29.36 -18.22
C PRO A 38 11.83 -29.57 -18.60
N GLN A 39 12.36 -28.78 -19.53
CA GLN A 39 13.79 -28.80 -19.83
C GLN A 39 14.51 -28.09 -18.68
N ASN A 40 15.25 -28.84 -17.84
CA ASN A 40 16.11 -28.31 -16.80
C ASN A 40 17.22 -27.45 -17.42
N THR A 41 17.05 -26.13 -17.40
CA THR A 41 18.16 -25.19 -17.47
C THR A 41 18.66 -24.99 -16.05
N THR A 42 19.60 -25.81 -15.62
CA THR A 42 20.42 -25.55 -14.44
C THR A 42 21.28 -24.32 -14.70
N ALA A 43 20.78 -23.15 -14.27
CA ALA A 43 21.59 -21.95 -14.11
C ALA A 43 22.08 -21.90 -12.67
N THR A 44 23.28 -22.38 -12.43
CA THR A 44 24.10 -22.08 -11.24
C THR A 44 24.21 -20.57 -11.11
N VAL A 45 23.70 -20.03 -10.01
CA VAL A 45 23.90 -18.62 -9.64
C VAL A 45 25.30 -18.52 -9.05
N ASP A 46 26.25 -18.16 -9.89
CA ASP A 46 27.56 -17.72 -9.44
C ASP A 46 27.54 -16.20 -9.33
N SER A 47 27.94 -15.72 -8.17
CA SER A 47 28.03 -14.31 -7.83
C SER A 47 29.14 -13.66 -8.65
N ALA A 48 28.77 -12.85 -9.65
CA ALA A 48 29.68 -11.92 -10.30
C ALA A 48 28.96 -10.62 -10.60
N GLU A 49 29.44 -9.54 -10.00
CA GLU A 49 29.19 -8.18 -10.39
C GLU A 49 29.35 -8.01 -11.91
N ALA A 50 28.29 -7.68 -12.61
CA ALA A 50 28.35 -7.32 -14.02
C ALA A 50 27.98 -5.85 -14.18
N SER A 51 29.02 -5.05 -14.39
CA SER A 51 29.02 -3.70 -14.91
C SER A 51 28.19 -3.60 -16.20
N ILE A 52 27.34 -2.57 -16.23
CA ILE A 52 26.53 -2.16 -17.38
C ILE A 52 27.47 -1.59 -18.46
N PRO A 53 27.42 -2.05 -19.70
CA PRO A 53 28.11 -1.38 -20.79
C PRO A 53 27.34 -0.12 -21.19
N GLN A 54 27.92 1.03 -21.04
CA GLN A 54 27.49 2.28 -21.67
C GLN A 54 27.56 2.12 -23.21
N ALA A 55 26.43 2.14 -23.86
CA ALA A 55 26.34 2.34 -25.30
C ALA A 55 26.57 3.82 -25.63
N LYS A 56 27.62 4.07 -26.39
CA LYS A 56 28.00 5.37 -26.93
C LYS A 56 26.85 6.00 -27.71
N GLN A 57 26.47 7.20 -27.32
CA GLN A 57 25.73 8.15 -28.15
C GLN A 57 26.61 8.59 -29.30
N THR A 58 26.25 8.23 -30.52
CA THR A 58 26.64 8.98 -31.72
C THR A 58 25.43 9.78 -32.13
N ALA A 59 25.53 11.08 -31.92
CA ALA A 59 24.65 12.05 -32.56
C ALA A 59 24.81 11.94 -34.08
N ASN A 60 23.70 11.79 -34.78
CA ASN A 60 23.59 12.25 -36.15
C ASN A 60 22.23 12.92 -36.33
N ASP A 61 22.35 14.24 -36.44
CA ASP A 61 21.42 15.19 -36.99
C ASP A 61 20.94 14.69 -38.36
N MET A 62 19.62 14.53 -38.51
CA MET A 62 18.96 14.78 -39.81
C MET A 62 17.49 15.09 -39.58
N SER A 63 17.21 16.38 -39.59
CA SER A 63 15.90 16.92 -39.92
C SER A 63 15.48 16.44 -41.34
N SER A 64 14.35 15.78 -41.43
CA SER A 64 13.59 15.78 -42.71
C SER A 64 12.12 15.49 -42.43
N GLY A 65 11.28 16.47 -42.47
CA GLY A 65 10.30 16.72 -43.49
C GLY A 65 9.17 15.69 -43.53
N LEU A 66 8.06 16.03 -42.85
CA LEU A 66 6.74 15.51 -43.20
C LEU A 66 6.43 15.83 -44.67
N ARG A 67 6.38 14.81 -45.52
CA ARG A 67 5.77 14.91 -46.85
C ARG A 67 4.45 14.17 -46.82
N PRO A 68 3.34 14.76 -47.30
CA PRO A 68 2.13 14.03 -47.58
C PRO A 68 2.36 13.14 -48.80
N ALA A 69 1.93 11.89 -48.74
CA ALA A 69 2.03 10.93 -49.85
C ALA A 69 1.12 11.36 -50.98
N SER A 70 1.71 11.62 -52.14
CA SER A 70 1.01 11.79 -53.44
C SER A 70 0.73 10.42 -54.06
N ASP A 71 -0.37 10.35 -54.79
CA ASP A 71 -0.91 9.20 -55.53
C ASP A 71 0.16 8.30 -56.15
N GLY A 72 0.12 6.98 -55.85
CA GLY A 72 0.83 5.94 -56.57
C GLY A 72 1.95 5.21 -55.81
N GLU A 73 2.26 5.51 -54.57
CA GLU A 73 3.36 4.89 -53.79
C GLU A 73 2.87 3.57 -53.12
N ARG A 74 3.62 2.48 -53.33
CA ARG A 74 3.39 1.21 -52.65
C ARG A 74 3.51 1.35 -51.14
N VAL A 75 2.38 1.29 -50.45
CA VAL A 75 2.34 1.32 -48.98
C VAL A 75 2.91 0.00 -48.44
N PHE A 76 4.03 0.10 -47.71
CA PHE A 76 4.61 -1.05 -47.04
C PHE A 76 3.86 -1.35 -45.75
N VAL A 77 3.19 -2.51 -45.69
CA VAL A 77 2.45 -2.96 -44.49
C VAL A 77 2.97 -4.31 -44.02
N SER A 78 3.03 -4.50 -42.70
CA SER A 78 3.41 -5.81 -42.15
C SER A 78 2.27 -6.83 -42.30
N PRO A 79 2.56 -8.13 -42.50
CA PRO A 79 1.51 -9.15 -42.60
C PRO A 79 0.53 -9.16 -41.42
N ARG A 80 1.02 -8.90 -40.20
CA ARG A 80 0.18 -8.81 -39.01
C ARG A 80 -0.73 -7.59 -39.03
N ALA A 81 -0.22 -6.43 -39.47
CA ALA A 81 -1.02 -5.22 -39.61
C ALA A 81 -2.13 -5.41 -40.67
N LYS A 82 -1.82 -6.06 -41.79
CA LYS A 82 -2.80 -6.35 -42.85
C LYS A 82 -3.92 -7.27 -42.35
N ASN A 83 -3.59 -8.38 -41.70
CA ASN A 83 -4.57 -9.30 -41.11
C ASN A 83 -5.43 -8.65 -40.02
N LEU A 84 -4.85 -7.74 -39.20
CA LEU A 84 -5.60 -7.00 -38.21
C LEU A 84 -6.57 -6.00 -38.86
N ALA A 85 -6.12 -5.29 -39.89
CA ALA A 85 -6.94 -4.33 -40.62
C ALA A 85 -8.15 -5.01 -41.31
N GLU A 86 -7.92 -6.17 -41.92
CA GLU A 86 -8.98 -6.99 -42.50
C GLU A 86 -9.99 -7.47 -41.45
N ARG A 87 -9.50 -7.93 -40.29
CA ARG A 87 -10.35 -8.38 -39.17
C ARG A 87 -11.17 -7.25 -38.58
N LEU A 88 -10.59 -6.06 -38.43
CA LEU A 88 -11.25 -4.88 -37.91
C LEU A 88 -12.00 -4.10 -38.97
N GLN A 89 -11.90 -4.51 -40.26
CA GLN A 89 -12.48 -3.85 -41.42
C GLN A 89 -12.09 -2.36 -41.53
N VAL A 90 -10.82 -2.03 -41.21
CA VAL A 90 -10.27 -0.68 -41.25
C VAL A 90 -9.30 -0.59 -42.44
N ASP A 91 -9.36 0.52 -43.17
CA ASP A 91 -8.41 0.76 -44.26
C ASP A 91 -7.05 1.18 -43.68
N TYR A 92 -6.07 0.28 -43.73
CA TYR A 92 -4.73 0.52 -43.21
C TYR A 92 -3.95 1.63 -43.93
N THR A 93 -4.38 2.01 -45.16
CA THR A 93 -3.70 3.08 -45.91
C THR A 93 -3.82 4.44 -45.26
N ALA A 94 -4.84 4.64 -44.41
CA ALA A 94 -5.05 5.84 -43.61
C ALA A 94 -4.22 5.86 -42.30
N ALA A 95 -3.50 4.77 -41.98
CA ALA A 95 -2.70 4.70 -40.75
C ALA A 95 -1.34 5.38 -40.93
N SER A 96 -0.94 6.20 -39.94
CA SER A 96 0.41 6.78 -39.91
C SER A 96 1.44 5.70 -39.61
N ALA A 97 2.34 5.43 -40.55
CA ALA A 97 3.36 4.39 -40.46
C ALA A 97 4.46 4.75 -39.44
N THR A 98 4.64 3.91 -38.40
CA THR A 98 5.68 4.10 -37.36
C THR A 98 6.77 3.02 -37.40
N GLY A 99 6.65 2.01 -38.27
CA GLY A 99 7.65 0.95 -38.40
C GLY A 99 8.86 1.37 -39.25
N ALA A 100 9.93 0.56 -39.18
CA ALA A 100 11.16 0.79 -39.93
C ALA A 100 10.91 0.93 -41.43
N ASN A 101 11.56 1.92 -42.07
CA ASN A 101 11.42 2.28 -43.47
C ASN A 101 9.98 2.69 -43.88
N GLY A 102 9.23 3.34 -43.01
CA GLY A 102 7.86 3.76 -43.34
C GLY A 102 6.84 2.64 -43.45
N ARG A 103 7.06 1.52 -42.75
CA ARG A 103 6.16 0.37 -42.74
C ARG A 103 5.04 0.54 -41.74
N ILE A 104 3.80 0.28 -42.12
CA ILE A 104 2.66 0.21 -41.22
C ILE A 104 2.74 -1.07 -40.40
N VAL A 105 2.72 -0.91 -39.06
CA VAL A 105 2.76 -2.03 -38.10
C VAL A 105 1.40 -2.20 -37.41
N GLU A 106 1.22 -3.31 -36.70
CA GLU A 106 -0.04 -3.66 -36.03
C GLU A 106 -0.53 -2.56 -35.05
N ALA A 107 0.41 -1.88 -34.36
CA ALA A 107 0.10 -0.79 -33.45
C ALA A 107 -0.55 0.43 -34.14
N ASP A 108 -0.16 0.69 -35.39
CA ASP A 108 -0.71 1.81 -36.16
C ASP A 108 -2.16 1.55 -36.56
N VAL A 109 -2.45 0.31 -37.01
CA VAL A 109 -3.82 -0.11 -37.32
C VAL A 109 -4.72 -0.11 -36.07
N ARG A 110 -4.22 -0.51 -34.91
CA ARG A 110 -4.96 -0.41 -33.63
C ARG A 110 -5.25 1.02 -33.26
N ARG A 111 -4.29 1.93 -33.45
CA ARG A 111 -4.46 3.35 -33.15
C ARG A 111 -5.52 3.98 -34.03
N LEU A 112 -5.50 3.65 -35.36
CA LEU A 112 -6.51 4.09 -36.30
C LEU A 112 -7.89 3.55 -35.95
N ALA A 113 -8.01 2.26 -35.61
CA ALA A 113 -9.29 1.67 -35.20
C ALA A 113 -9.87 2.28 -33.93
N ASN A 114 -9.02 2.66 -32.96
CA ASN A 114 -9.44 3.28 -31.71
C ASN A 114 -9.79 4.79 -31.87
N SER A 115 -9.38 5.44 -32.96
CA SER A 115 -9.74 6.83 -33.24
C SER A 115 -11.13 6.97 -33.87
N LEU A 116 -11.73 5.87 -34.32
CA LEU A 116 -13.08 5.87 -34.89
C LEU A 116 -14.11 5.76 -33.75
N VAL A 117 -14.92 6.79 -33.55
CA VAL A 117 -16.02 6.79 -32.55
C VAL A 117 -17.25 6.15 -33.21
N GLY A 118 -17.73 5.02 -32.64
CA GLY A 118 -18.89 4.31 -33.16
C GLY A 118 -20.22 4.79 -32.61
N SER A 119 -21.22 5.05 -33.42
CA SER A 119 -22.59 5.43 -33.02
C SER A 119 -23.48 4.23 -32.65
N GLY A 120 -23.02 2.99 -32.91
CA GLY A 120 -23.78 1.77 -32.63
C GLY A 120 -23.83 1.39 -31.12
N ILE A 121 -24.78 0.50 -30.78
CA ILE A 121 -24.98 0.02 -29.41
C ILE A 121 -23.66 -0.61 -28.88
N GLY A 122 -23.19 -0.10 -27.75
CA GLY A 122 -21.92 -0.53 -27.14
C GLY A 122 -20.66 0.04 -27.79
N GLY A 123 -20.76 1.17 -28.55
CA GLY A 123 -19.62 1.83 -29.19
C GLY A 123 -19.17 1.15 -30.51
N ARG A 124 -20.03 0.35 -31.13
CA ARG A 124 -19.71 -0.32 -32.38
C ARG A 124 -19.70 0.68 -33.55
N VAL A 125 -18.61 0.72 -34.33
CA VAL A 125 -18.49 1.58 -35.53
C VAL A 125 -19.40 1.02 -36.65
N MET A 126 -20.36 1.83 -37.09
CA MET A 126 -21.29 1.51 -38.16
C MET A 126 -20.76 2.03 -39.52
N ALA A 127 -21.35 1.56 -40.62
CA ALA A 127 -20.95 2.01 -41.97
C ALA A 127 -21.16 3.54 -42.15
N ALA A 128 -22.21 4.10 -41.56
CA ALA A 128 -22.48 5.54 -41.57
C ALA A 128 -21.42 6.39 -40.86
N ASP A 129 -20.83 5.89 -39.77
CA ASP A 129 -19.76 6.59 -39.03
C ASP A 129 -18.49 6.78 -39.88
N ARG A 130 -18.35 6.01 -40.94
CA ARG A 130 -17.20 6.09 -41.87
C ARG A 130 -17.37 7.14 -42.96
N GLU A 131 -18.60 7.41 -43.38
CA GLU A 131 -18.91 8.44 -44.37
C GLU A 131 -18.88 9.84 -43.79
N GLU A 132 -19.31 10.02 -42.51
CA GLU A 132 -19.19 11.29 -41.78
C GLU A 132 -17.76 11.68 -41.50
N SER A 133 -16.89 10.72 -41.14
CA SER A 133 -15.45 10.95 -40.86
C SER A 133 -14.66 11.39 -42.09
N ALA A 134 -15.11 11.04 -43.30
CA ALA A 134 -14.47 11.44 -44.56
C ALA A 134 -14.84 12.85 -45.04
N THR A 135 -15.99 13.37 -44.58
CA THR A 135 -16.49 14.71 -44.96
C THR A 135 -16.02 15.80 -43.99
N GLU A 136 -15.71 15.46 -42.72
CA GLU A 136 -15.19 16.40 -41.74
C GLU A 136 -13.70 16.72 -41.88
N ALA A 137 -12.95 15.95 -42.66
CA ALA A 137 -11.53 16.22 -42.90
C ALA A 137 -11.24 17.42 -43.81
N ALA A 138 -12.27 18.08 -44.37
CA ALA A 138 -12.14 19.22 -45.27
C ALA A 138 -12.61 20.57 -44.65
N GLY A 139 -13.04 20.59 -43.38
CA GLY A 139 -13.36 21.81 -42.67
C GLY A 139 -12.30 22.10 -41.62
N GLU A 140 -11.72 23.30 -41.63
CA GLU A 140 -10.90 23.81 -40.52
C GLU A 140 -11.71 23.77 -39.21
N THR A 141 -11.65 22.67 -38.48
CA THR A 141 -12.21 22.60 -37.14
C THR A 141 -11.30 23.39 -36.23
N SER A 142 -11.68 24.61 -35.91
CA SER A 142 -11.18 25.27 -34.70
C SER A 142 -11.37 24.28 -33.55
N MET A 143 -10.27 23.79 -32.98
CA MET A 143 -10.30 22.96 -31.77
C MET A 143 -11.18 23.67 -30.74
N PRO A 144 -12.13 22.99 -30.10
CA PRO A 144 -12.85 23.58 -28.99
C PRO A 144 -11.80 24.08 -28.02
N ALA A 145 -11.91 25.35 -27.60
CA ALA A 145 -11.01 25.97 -26.65
C ALA A 145 -10.84 24.97 -25.50
N GLU A 146 -9.61 24.46 -25.35
CA GLU A 146 -9.23 23.58 -24.27
C GLU A 146 -9.78 24.25 -23.00
N GLN A 147 -10.78 23.62 -22.36
CA GLN A 147 -11.25 24.12 -21.10
C GLN A 147 -10.04 24.17 -20.21
N VAL A 148 -9.54 25.37 -19.94
CA VAL A 148 -8.41 25.60 -19.05
C VAL A 148 -8.87 25.17 -17.67
N LEU A 149 -8.71 23.88 -17.37
CA LEU A 149 -8.90 23.32 -16.05
C LEU A 149 -7.90 24.05 -15.15
N GLY A 150 -8.40 24.90 -14.26
CA GLY A 150 -7.56 25.59 -13.28
C GLY A 150 -6.92 24.57 -12.33
N TYR A 151 -5.69 24.18 -12.59
CA TYR A 151 -4.88 23.30 -11.72
C TYR A 151 -3.51 23.95 -11.46
N SER A 152 -2.89 23.51 -10.39
CA SER A 152 -1.51 23.88 -10.08
C SER A 152 -0.72 22.62 -9.70
N ASP A 153 0.44 22.46 -10.29
CA ASP A 153 1.37 21.40 -9.93
C ASP A 153 2.17 21.79 -8.69
N ILE A 154 2.11 20.93 -7.66
CA ILE A 154 2.86 21.13 -6.41
C ILE A 154 4.01 20.13 -6.37
N LYS A 155 5.25 20.65 -6.34
CA LYS A 155 6.45 19.83 -6.23
C LYS A 155 6.49 19.11 -4.88
N LEU A 156 6.63 17.78 -4.89
CA LEU A 156 6.68 16.99 -3.67
C LEU A 156 7.91 17.34 -2.83
N THR A 157 7.70 17.55 -1.53
CA THR A 157 8.77 17.67 -0.53
C THR A 157 9.50 16.32 -0.37
N GLN A 158 10.72 16.35 0.17
CA GLN A 158 11.49 15.12 0.42
C GLN A 158 10.78 14.19 1.40
N VAL A 159 10.17 14.75 2.45
CA VAL A 159 9.35 13.97 3.42
C VAL A 159 8.22 13.25 2.71
N ARG A 160 7.47 13.94 1.84
CA ARG A 160 6.36 13.33 1.10
C ARG A 160 6.82 12.21 0.17
N LYS A 161 7.98 12.36 -0.47
CA LYS A 161 8.55 11.31 -1.33
C LYS A 161 8.92 10.06 -0.54
N VAL A 162 9.55 10.23 0.63
CA VAL A 162 9.89 9.11 1.53
C VAL A 162 8.63 8.41 2.04
N THR A 163 7.64 9.19 2.50
CA THR A 163 6.35 8.64 2.95
C THR A 163 5.65 7.86 1.84
N ALA A 164 5.58 8.42 0.62
CA ALA A 164 4.94 7.73 -0.51
C ALA A 164 5.60 6.38 -0.80
N LYS A 165 6.93 6.34 -0.83
CA LYS A 165 7.68 5.10 -1.02
C LYS A 165 7.40 4.09 0.10
N ALA A 166 7.54 4.51 1.37
CA ALA A 166 7.37 3.62 2.52
C ALA A 166 5.95 3.06 2.62
N MET A 167 4.90 3.86 2.36
CA MET A 167 3.52 3.40 2.41
C MET A 167 3.17 2.46 1.24
N THR A 168 3.68 2.75 0.04
CA THR A 168 3.51 1.84 -1.10
C THR A 168 4.22 0.51 -0.85
N GLU A 169 5.45 0.54 -0.35
CA GLU A 169 6.21 -0.66 0.03
C GLU A 169 5.46 -1.46 1.09
N SER A 170 4.95 -0.82 2.14
CA SER A 170 4.17 -1.46 3.18
C SER A 170 2.97 -2.22 2.62
N LEU A 171 2.12 -1.56 1.82
CA LEU A 171 0.91 -2.19 1.27
C LEU A 171 1.21 -3.25 0.21
N SER A 172 2.29 -3.13 -0.54
CA SER A 172 2.65 -4.08 -1.60
C SER A 172 3.38 -5.32 -1.08
N THR A 173 4.07 -5.22 0.07
CA THR A 173 4.90 -6.31 0.59
C THR A 173 4.33 -7.02 1.81
N MET A 174 3.37 -6.42 2.52
CA MET A 174 2.78 -6.95 3.74
C MET A 174 1.36 -7.47 3.51
N ALA A 175 1.01 -8.59 4.14
CA ALA A 175 -0.35 -9.11 4.21
C ALA A 175 -1.10 -8.46 5.39
N GLN A 176 -1.46 -7.18 5.26
CA GLN A 176 -2.07 -6.42 6.36
C GLN A 176 -3.52 -6.82 6.63
N LEU A 177 -3.84 -7.03 7.90
CA LEU A 177 -5.20 -7.26 8.39
C LEU A 177 -5.46 -6.34 9.59
N THR A 178 -6.67 -5.77 9.67
CA THR A 178 -7.06 -4.89 10.79
C THR A 178 -8.17 -5.52 11.61
N HIS A 179 -7.96 -5.59 12.92
CA HIS A 179 -8.99 -5.88 13.89
C HIS A 179 -9.39 -4.61 14.63
N SER A 180 -10.69 -4.34 14.73
CA SER A 180 -11.22 -3.21 15.48
C SER A 180 -12.06 -3.69 16.67
N THR A 181 -11.92 -3.00 17.79
CA THR A 181 -12.69 -3.23 19.02
C THR A 181 -12.93 -1.91 19.72
N SER A 182 -13.62 -1.94 20.85
CA SER A 182 -13.78 -0.77 21.71
C SER A 182 -13.86 -1.19 23.18
N PHE A 183 -13.54 -0.27 24.07
CA PHE A 183 -13.58 -0.48 25.52
C PHE A 183 -14.34 0.65 26.22
N ASP A 184 -14.75 0.41 27.47
CA ASP A 184 -15.37 1.41 28.34
C ASP A 184 -14.28 2.36 28.90
N ALA A 185 -14.29 3.60 28.40
CA ALA A 185 -13.29 4.60 28.77
C ALA A 185 -13.60 5.36 30.08
N THR A 186 -14.63 4.96 30.83
CA THR A 186 -15.09 5.67 32.04
C THR A 186 -13.92 5.88 33.02
N MET A 187 -13.23 4.81 33.39
CA MET A 187 -12.11 4.89 34.36
C MET A 187 -10.94 5.75 33.85
N LEU A 188 -10.67 5.67 32.54
CA LEU A 188 -9.63 6.45 31.89
C LEU A 188 -9.96 7.96 31.94
N MET A 189 -11.22 8.30 31.66
CA MET A 189 -11.72 9.69 31.70
C MET A 189 -11.74 10.23 33.12
N GLU A 190 -12.12 9.41 34.10
CA GLU A 190 -12.07 9.78 35.54
C GLU A 190 -10.65 10.04 36.01
N LEU A 191 -9.70 9.16 35.70
CA LEU A 191 -8.30 9.35 36.02
C LEU A 191 -7.77 10.66 35.41
N ARG A 192 -8.06 10.89 34.12
CA ARG A 192 -7.68 12.16 33.48
C ARG A 192 -8.26 13.37 34.17
N LYS A 193 -9.54 13.33 34.60
CA LYS A 193 -10.19 14.40 35.31
C LYS A 193 -9.49 14.67 36.66
N LYS A 194 -9.19 13.61 37.43
CA LYS A 194 -8.44 13.71 38.70
C LYS A 194 -7.06 14.32 38.53
N LEU A 195 -6.29 13.83 37.52
CA LEU A 195 -4.94 14.35 37.24
C LEU A 195 -4.96 15.82 36.80
N LYS A 196 -6.00 16.22 36.02
CA LYS A 196 -6.16 17.61 35.57
C LYS A 196 -6.55 18.56 36.71
N SER A 197 -7.25 18.06 37.74
CA SER A 197 -7.66 18.82 38.93
C SER A 197 -6.73 18.67 40.12
N ALA A 198 -5.57 17.98 39.93
CA ALA A 198 -4.56 17.84 40.98
C ALA A 198 -3.98 19.20 41.37
N ASP A 199 -3.68 19.34 42.65
CA ASP A 199 -3.06 20.55 43.20
C ASP A 199 -1.69 20.81 42.56
N GLU A 200 -1.41 22.05 42.20
CA GLU A 200 -0.16 22.42 41.51
C GLU A 200 1.08 22.10 42.36
N SER A 201 0.96 22.08 43.71
CA SER A 201 2.03 21.71 44.60
C SER A 201 2.52 20.26 44.45
N LEU A 202 1.69 19.38 43.86
CA LEU A 202 2.02 17.98 43.60
C LEU A 202 2.92 17.81 42.38
N ASN A 203 3.16 18.85 41.61
CA ASN A 203 4.01 18.83 40.40
C ASN A 203 3.66 17.72 39.39
N VAL A 204 2.37 17.34 39.30
CA VAL A 204 1.90 16.31 38.32
C VAL A 204 1.96 16.88 36.91
N PRO A 205 2.66 16.26 35.97
CA PRO A 205 2.67 16.72 34.59
C PRO A 205 1.26 16.64 33.98
N LYS A 206 0.98 17.48 32.98
CA LYS A 206 -0.31 17.46 32.27
C LYS A 206 -0.44 16.16 31.46
N ILE A 207 -0.98 15.11 32.05
CA ILE A 207 -1.20 13.80 31.45
C ILE A 207 -2.39 13.86 30.48
N THR A 208 -2.23 13.33 29.29
CA THR A 208 -3.27 13.22 28.26
C THR A 208 -3.83 11.80 28.18
N LEU A 209 -4.99 11.61 27.51
CA LEU A 209 -5.51 10.28 27.21
C LEU A 209 -4.50 9.46 26.39
N ASN A 210 -3.83 10.12 25.42
CA ASN A 210 -2.83 9.47 24.60
C ASN A 210 -1.65 8.94 25.42
N ASP A 211 -1.18 9.70 26.44
CA ASP A 211 -0.08 9.28 27.30
C ASP A 211 -0.46 8.01 28.09
N MET A 212 -1.71 7.93 28.58
CA MET A 212 -2.22 6.75 29.28
C MET A 212 -2.34 5.53 28.37
N ILE A 213 -2.77 5.74 27.11
CA ILE A 213 -2.85 4.67 26.11
C ILE A 213 -1.45 4.18 25.75
N VAL A 214 -0.50 5.08 25.46
CA VAL A 214 0.91 4.74 25.19
C VAL A 214 1.51 3.95 26.35
N TYR A 215 1.22 4.36 27.60
CA TYR A 215 1.63 3.64 28.79
C TYR A 215 1.04 2.23 28.84
N ALA A 216 -0.29 2.08 28.65
CA ALA A 216 -0.95 0.77 28.67
C ALA A 216 -0.43 -0.14 27.54
N VAL A 217 -0.24 0.39 26.33
CA VAL A 217 0.34 -0.32 25.19
C VAL A 217 1.74 -0.85 25.53
N SER A 218 2.60 -0.02 26.15
CA SER A 218 3.96 -0.44 26.51
C SER A 218 3.97 -1.60 27.51
N ARG A 219 3.01 -1.64 28.44
CA ARG A 219 2.89 -2.74 29.42
C ARG A 219 2.26 -3.99 28.80
N THR A 220 1.30 -3.83 27.89
CA THR A 220 0.65 -4.94 27.22
C THR A 220 1.61 -5.67 26.28
N LEU A 221 2.42 -4.95 25.50
CA LEU A 221 3.35 -5.53 24.53
C LEU A 221 4.42 -6.44 25.16
N LEU A 222 4.80 -6.24 26.43
CA LEU A 222 5.72 -7.14 27.14
C LEU A 222 5.19 -8.58 27.23
N ARG A 223 3.87 -8.76 27.19
CA ARG A 223 3.21 -10.08 27.24
C ARG A 223 2.81 -10.59 25.86
N HIS A 224 3.00 -9.76 24.83
CA HIS A 224 2.66 -10.04 23.43
C HIS A 224 3.86 -9.75 22.53
N GLN A 225 4.97 -10.50 22.77
CA GLN A 225 6.26 -10.28 22.10
C GLN A 225 6.17 -10.44 20.59
N GLU A 226 5.23 -11.23 20.11
CA GLU A 226 4.95 -11.41 18.67
C GLU A 226 4.52 -10.12 17.97
N LEU A 227 3.95 -9.13 18.70
CA LEU A 227 3.64 -7.80 18.20
C LEU A 227 4.77 -6.79 18.46
N ASN A 228 5.58 -7.02 19.52
CA ASN A 228 6.77 -6.22 19.81
C ASN A 228 7.96 -6.68 18.97
N ALA A 229 7.80 -6.68 17.64
CA ALA A 229 8.70 -7.38 16.75
C ALA A 229 8.84 -6.71 15.37
N HIS A 230 9.91 -7.10 14.66
CA HIS A 230 10.12 -6.80 13.25
C HIS A 230 10.10 -8.09 12.43
N PHE A 231 9.39 -8.06 11.29
CA PHE A 231 9.46 -9.12 10.28
C PHE A 231 10.55 -8.79 9.27
N LEU A 232 11.58 -9.65 9.19
CA LEU A 232 12.77 -9.44 8.37
C LEU A 232 12.87 -10.42 7.18
N GLY A 233 11.73 -10.99 6.77
CA GLY A 233 11.63 -11.92 5.65
C GLY A 233 11.86 -13.38 6.10
N ASP A 234 13.08 -13.73 6.42
CA ASP A 234 13.50 -15.08 6.86
C ASP A 234 13.41 -15.31 8.38
N LYS A 235 13.21 -14.24 9.14
CA LYS A 235 13.17 -14.28 10.61
C LYS A 235 12.31 -13.17 11.20
N ILE A 236 11.84 -13.39 12.42
CA ILE A 236 11.18 -12.39 13.26
C ILE A 236 12.17 -11.97 14.35
N ARG A 237 12.42 -10.66 14.47
CA ARG A 237 13.19 -10.09 15.57
C ARG A 237 12.24 -9.58 16.63
N GLN A 238 12.19 -10.25 17.76
CA GLN A 238 11.47 -9.80 18.95
C GLN A 238 12.37 -8.89 19.79
N PHE A 239 11.76 -7.90 20.45
CA PHE A 239 12.45 -6.93 21.28
C PHE A 239 12.19 -7.22 22.76
N ASP A 240 13.25 -7.18 23.59
CA ASP A 240 13.14 -7.37 25.04
C ASP A 240 12.45 -6.17 25.72
N HIS A 241 12.64 -4.97 25.16
CA HIS A 241 12.02 -3.73 25.59
C HIS A 241 11.08 -3.18 24.51
N VAL A 242 10.13 -2.34 24.94
CA VAL A 242 9.15 -1.74 24.04
C VAL A 242 9.62 -0.36 23.59
N HIS A 243 9.78 -0.21 22.27
CA HIS A 243 10.13 1.06 21.63
C HIS A 243 8.94 1.53 20.81
N LEU A 244 8.22 2.56 21.29
CA LEU A 244 6.98 3.00 20.68
C LEU A 244 7.20 4.15 19.70
N GLY A 245 6.83 3.93 18.43
CA GLY A 245 6.63 4.98 17.47
C GLY A 245 5.33 5.75 17.78
N ILE A 246 5.40 7.06 17.85
CA ILE A 246 4.24 7.92 18.08
C ILE A 246 3.99 8.73 16.82
N ALA A 247 2.84 8.54 16.16
CA ALA A 247 2.51 9.30 14.97
C ALA A 247 2.17 10.75 15.31
N VAL A 248 2.90 11.68 14.69
CA VAL A 248 2.79 13.14 14.93
C VAL A 248 2.51 13.86 13.62
N ASP A 249 1.38 14.55 13.56
CA ASP A 249 1.08 15.46 12.45
C ASP A 249 1.86 16.76 12.59
N THR A 250 2.54 17.16 11.49
CA THR A 250 3.33 18.38 11.42
C THR A 250 3.08 19.12 10.10
N PRO A 251 3.36 20.44 10.04
CA PRO A 251 3.23 21.20 8.79
C PRO A 251 4.08 20.65 7.62
N ARG A 252 5.10 19.83 7.93
CA ARG A 252 5.96 19.17 6.94
C ARG A 252 5.49 17.79 6.52
N GLY A 253 4.45 17.24 7.16
CA GLY A 253 3.89 15.91 6.97
C GLY A 253 3.94 15.07 8.24
N LEU A 254 3.48 13.82 8.14
CA LEU A 254 3.47 12.87 9.25
C LEU A 254 4.90 12.41 9.58
N LEU A 255 5.26 12.52 10.85
CA LEU A 255 6.50 12.00 11.42
C LEU A 255 6.19 10.98 12.52
N VAL A 256 7.09 10.00 12.73
CA VAL A 256 6.90 8.95 13.72
C VAL A 256 8.17 8.84 14.58
N PRO A 257 8.38 9.75 15.55
CA PRO A 257 9.47 9.64 16.52
C PRO A 257 9.30 8.42 17.42
N THR A 258 10.42 7.90 17.94
CA THR A 258 10.48 6.72 18.80
C THR A 258 10.68 7.12 20.27
N LEU A 259 9.76 6.67 21.10
CA LEU A 259 9.89 6.66 22.56
C LEU A 259 10.57 5.35 22.97
N PHE A 260 11.86 5.39 23.25
CA PHE A 260 12.65 4.20 23.61
C PHE A 260 12.36 3.70 25.02
N ASN A 261 12.39 2.37 25.20
CA ASN A 261 12.20 1.70 26.50
C ASN A 261 10.95 2.20 27.25
N ALA A 262 9.84 2.32 26.55
CA ALA A 262 8.59 2.83 27.09
C ALA A 262 8.06 1.98 28.26
N ASP A 263 8.37 0.67 28.26
CA ASP A 263 8.06 -0.29 29.30
C ASP A 263 8.77 -0.01 30.64
N MET A 264 9.92 0.66 30.61
CA MET A 264 10.71 1.01 31.83
C MET A 264 10.33 2.36 32.43
N LYS A 265 9.48 3.13 31.74
CA LYS A 265 9.14 4.51 32.14
C LYS A 265 7.82 4.58 32.87
N SER A 266 7.74 5.46 33.88
CA SER A 266 6.49 5.83 34.51
C SER A 266 5.58 6.60 33.55
N LEU A 267 4.30 6.71 33.89
CA LEU A 267 3.33 7.50 33.08
C LEU A 267 3.75 8.97 32.97
N ALA A 268 4.38 9.53 34.04
CA ALA A 268 4.88 10.89 34.04
C ALA A 268 6.05 11.07 33.05
N GLU A 269 7.02 10.17 33.06
CA GLU A 269 8.16 10.19 32.14
C GLU A 269 7.73 10.02 30.70
N ILE A 270 6.80 9.09 30.41
CA ILE A 270 6.19 8.92 29.07
C ILE A 270 5.55 10.23 28.62
N SER A 271 4.75 10.87 29.47
CA SER A 271 4.08 12.13 29.13
C SER A 271 5.07 13.26 28.81
N LEU A 272 6.12 13.40 29.59
CA LEU A 272 7.14 14.44 29.40
C LEU A 272 7.93 14.20 28.12
N GLU A 273 8.43 12.97 27.91
CA GLU A 273 9.24 12.64 26.74
C GLU A 273 8.41 12.65 25.45
N ALA A 274 7.19 12.12 25.46
CA ALA A 274 6.30 12.18 24.30
C ALA A 274 6.02 13.63 23.86
N LYS A 275 5.81 14.55 24.80
CA LYS A 275 5.64 15.98 24.50
C LYS A 275 6.89 16.60 23.92
N ALA A 276 8.07 16.27 24.47
CA ALA A 276 9.34 16.77 23.94
C ALA A 276 9.57 16.27 22.49
N LEU A 277 9.29 15.00 22.21
CA LEU A 277 9.36 14.42 20.87
C LEU A 277 8.38 15.10 19.90
N VAL A 278 7.13 15.30 20.31
CA VAL A 278 6.10 16.00 19.50
C VAL A 278 6.54 17.43 19.19
N GLN A 279 7.06 18.16 20.18
CA GLN A 279 7.55 19.53 19.99
C GLN A 279 8.72 19.57 19.03
N ALA A 280 9.73 18.71 19.23
CA ALA A 280 10.88 18.61 18.33
C ALA A 280 10.49 18.29 16.88
N CYS A 281 9.49 17.42 16.68
CA CYS A 281 8.93 17.13 15.35
C CYS A 281 8.30 18.37 14.71
N ARG A 282 7.50 19.12 15.45
CA ARG A 282 6.84 20.33 14.95
C ARG A 282 7.81 21.44 14.60
N GLU A 283 8.82 21.64 15.45
CA GLU A 283 9.89 22.63 15.24
C GLU A 283 10.93 22.20 14.21
N GLY A 284 11.03 20.88 13.96
CA GLY A 284 12.00 20.31 13.02
C GLY A 284 13.39 20.14 13.58
N THR A 285 13.49 20.08 14.87
CA THR A 285 14.74 19.87 15.64
C THR A 285 14.97 18.40 16.00
N ILE A 286 13.99 17.51 15.66
CA ILE A 286 14.07 16.06 15.92
C ILE A 286 15.34 15.45 15.32
N GLN A 287 16.05 14.65 16.08
CA GLN A 287 17.26 13.98 15.63
C GLN A 287 16.93 12.74 14.77
N PRO A 288 17.74 12.45 13.73
CA PRO A 288 17.48 11.30 12.85
C PRO A 288 17.41 9.95 13.57
N ASP A 289 18.16 9.78 14.67
CA ASP A 289 18.15 8.54 15.44
C ASP A 289 16.85 8.35 16.25
N GLN A 290 16.17 9.43 16.59
CA GLN A 290 14.86 9.40 17.23
C GLN A 290 13.71 9.05 16.26
N MET A 291 13.99 8.99 14.96
CA MET A 291 13.02 8.61 13.91
C MET A 291 13.11 7.14 13.51
N LYS A 292 13.89 6.33 14.22
CA LYS A 292 14.16 4.92 13.88
C LYS A 292 14.07 4.04 15.13
N GLY A 293 13.99 2.73 14.90
CA GLY A 293 14.13 1.75 15.99
C GLY A 293 12.85 1.46 16.77
N ALA A 294 11.70 2.02 16.40
CA ALA A 294 10.43 1.65 17.01
C ALA A 294 10.09 0.19 16.72
N SER A 295 9.69 -0.57 17.73
CA SER A 295 9.24 -1.95 17.62
C SER A 295 7.74 -2.08 17.29
N PHE A 296 6.97 -1.04 17.62
CA PHE A 296 5.53 -0.94 17.39
C PHE A 296 5.14 0.54 17.27
N THR A 297 4.04 0.87 16.62
CA THR A 297 3.59 2.26 16.43
C THR A 297 2.20 2.48 17.00
N VAL A 298 1.95 3.66 17.56
CA VAL A 298 0.63 4.17 17.97
C VAL A 298 0.29 5.41 17.15
N SER A 299 -0.88 5.37 16.50
CA SER A 299 -1.42 6.48 15.71
C SER A 299 -2.79 6.88 16.25
N ASN A 300 -2.96 8.15 16.65
CA ASN A 300 -4.18 8.62 17.29
C ASN A 300 -4.91 9.64 16.39
N LEU A 301 -6.11 9.28 15.94
CA LEU A 301 -7.01 10.14 15.18
C LEU A 301 -8.29 10.49 15.95
N GLY A 302 -8.36 10.14 17.23
CA GLY A 302 -9.53 10.39 18.06
C GLY A 302 -9.91 11.86 18.21
N SER A 303 -8.93 12.78 18.17
CA SER A 303 -9.17 14.22 18.20
C SER A 303 -9.86 14.77 16.94
N PHE A 304 -9.84 14.02 15.86
CA PHE A 304 -10.49 14.34 14.59
C PHE A 304 -11.89 13.73 14.45
N GLY A 305 -12.39 13.05 15.49
CA GLY A 305 -13.70 12.41 15.48
C GLY A 305 -13.77 11.12 14.65
N ILE A 306 -12.63 10.50 14.35
CA ILE A 306 -12.58 9.25 13.60
C ILE A 306 -12.96 8.09 14.53
N GLU A 307 -14.02 7.37 14.19
CA GLU A 307 -14.56 6.25 14.98
C GLU A 307 -13.87 4.91 14.70
N SER A 308 -13.26 4.76 13.53
CA SER A 308 -12.50 3.58 13.12
C SER A 308 -11.67 3.90 11.88
N PHE A 309 -10.46 3.37 11.78
CA PHE A 309 -9.64 3.47 10.58
C PHE A 309 -8.66 2.28 10.50
N THR A 310 -8.06 2.09 9.34
CA THR A 310 -7.04 1.06 9.10
C THR A 310 -5.67 1.72 8.99
N PRO A 311 -4.90 1.86 10.09
CA PRO A 311 -3.56 2.42 10.02
C PRO A 311 -2.64 1.50 9.20
N ILE A 312 -1.76 2.08 8.39
CA ILE A 312 -0.78 1.32 7.60
C ILE A 312 0.45 1.02 8.45
N VAL A 313 0.87 -0.24 8.50
CA VAL A 313 2.05 -0.68 9.27
C VAL A 313 3.33 -0.04 8.73
N ASN A 314 4.21 0.43 9.60
CA ASN A 314 5.53 0.93 9.24
C ASN A 314 6.53 -0.23 9.13
N PRO A 315 7.01 -0.60 7.92
CA PRO A 315 8.01 -1.66 7.80
C PRO A 315 9.31 -1.30 8.56
N PRO A 316 9.96 -2.27 9.22
CA PRO A 316 9.69 -3.71 9.28
C PRO A 316 8.84 -4.14 10.49
N GLN A 317 8.14 -3.23 11.18
CA GLN A 317 7.31 -3.53 12.34
C GLN A 317 6.22 -4.55 11.98
N VAL A 318 5.80 -5.35 12.97
CA VAL A 318 4.72 -6.33 12.79
C VAL A 318 3.34 -5.68 12.94
N GLY A 319 3.21 -4.60 13.71
CA GLY A 319 1.91 -4.00 13.97
C GLY A 319 1.91 -2.50 14.26
N ILE A 320 0.72 -1.92 14.17
CA ILE A 320 0.41 -0.52 14.49
C ILE A 320 -0.98 -0.46 15.14
N LEU A 321 -1.11 0.31 16.21
CA LEU A 321 -2.38 0.57 16.87
C LEU A 321 -2.94 1.93 16.45
N GLY A 322 -4.13 1.94 15.88
CA GLY A 322 -4.99 3.11 15.72
C GLY A 322 -5.78 3.35 16.99
N VAL A 323 -5.82 4.60 17.42
CA VAL A 323 -6.65 5.06 18.55
C VAL A 323 -7.74 5.96 17.97
N ASP A 324 -8.98 5.57 18.21
CA ASP A 324 -10.17 6.20 17.66
C ASP A 324 -10.79 7.20 18.63
N CYS A 325 -11.86 7.90 18.25
CA CYS A 325 -12.51 8.87 19.11
C CYS A 325 -13.30 8.20 20.25
N VAL A 326 -13.65 9.02 21.25
CA VAL A 326 -14.59 8.62 22.32
C VAL A 326 -15.99 8.96 21.84
N ILE A 327 -16.88 7.96 21.89
CA ILE A 327 -18.30 8.11 21.56
C ILE A 327 -19.16 7.59 22.72
N ASP A 328 -20.31 8.20 22.93
CA ASP A 328 -21.28 7.71 23.89
C ASP A 328 -22.00 6.48 23.34
N ARG A 329 -21.94 5.36 24.10
CA ARG A 329 -22.68 4.13 23.79
C ARG A 329 -23.66 3.79 24.91
N VAL A 330 -24.68 3.04 24.54
CA VAL A 330 -25.72 2.57 25.47
C VAL A 330 -25.49 1.10 25.73
N ARG A 331 -25.55 0.69 27.01
CA ARG A 331 -25.59 -0.70 27.44
C ARG A 331 -26.82 -0.99 28.31
N ALA A 332 -27.33 -2.21 28.23
CA ALA A 332 -28.38 -2.69 29.13
C ALA A 332 -27.80 -2.91 30.54
N THR A 333 -28.57 -2.52 31.55
CA THR A 333 -28.28 -2.74 32.98
C THR A 333 -29.48 -3.42 33.64
N ALA A 334 -29.33 -3.86 34.88
CA ALA A 334 -30.44 -4.48 35.62
C ALA A 334 -31.67 -3.53 35.74
N ASP A 335 -31.40 -2.22 35.83
CA ASP A 335 -32.43 -1.18 36.04
C ASP A 335 -32.81 -0.40 34.77
N GLY A 336 -32.42 -0.90 33.56
CA GLY A 336 -32.72 -0.27 32.28
C GLY A 336 -31.52 -0.09 31.37
N PHE A 337 -31.22 1.15 30.98
CA PHE A 337 -30.10 1.47 30.10
C PHE A 337 -29.18 2.52 30.73
N SER A 338 -27.88 2.37 30.52
CA SER A 338 -26.90 3.38 30.90
C SER A 338 -26.05 3.82 29.71
N VAL A 339 -25.71 5.11 29.70
CA VAL A 339 -24.77 5.67 28.71
C VAL A 339 -23.37 5.59 29.30
N TYR A 340 -22.37 5.24 28.48
CA TYR A 340 -20.97 5.22 28.87
C TYR A 340 -20.08 5.71 27.72
N PRO A 341 -18.95 6.38 28.00
CA PRO A 341 -17.97 6.75 27.00
C PRO A 341 -17.23 5.49 26.50
N SER A 342 -17.30 5.21 25.21
CA SER A 342 -16.61 4.09 24.57
C SER A 342 -15.52 4.65 23.67
N MET A 343 -14.29 4.10 23.76
CA MET A 343 -13.19 4.46 22.86
C MET A 343 -12.84 3.28 21.97
N GLY A 344 -12.70 3.54 20.66
CA GLY A 344 -12.31 2.55 19.68
C GLY A 344 -10.80 2.33 19.61
N LEU A 345 -10.40 1.11 19.24
CA LEU A 345 -9.02 0.71 18.95
C LEU A 345 -9.00 -0.11 17.66
N SER A 346 -8.09 0.22 16.75
CA SER A 346 -7.92 -0.41 15.45
C SER A 346 -6.48 -0.92 15.31
N LEU A 347 -6.26 -2.23 15.45
CA LEU A 347 -4.95 -2.87 15.33
C LEU A 347 -4.77 -3.40 13.90
N THR A 348 -3.81 -2.85 13.16
CA THR A 348 -3.33 -3.43 11.91
C THR A 348 -2.02 -4.17 12.12
N TYR A 349 -1.90 -5.36 11.55
CA TYR A 349 -0.71 -6.19 11.69
C TYR A 349 -0.40 -6.94 10.39
N ASP A 350 0.86 -7.39 10.25
CA ASP A 350 1.31 -8.21 9.13
C ASP A 350 0.98 -9.69 9.38
N HIS A 351 0.00 -10.23 8.64
CA HIS A 351 -0.46 -11.61 8.81
C HIS A 351 0.58 -12.67 8.39
N ARG A 352 1.70 -12.25 7.79
CA ARG A 352 2.86 -13.14 7.56
C ARG A 352 3.63 -13.42 8.84
N ALA A 353 3.60 -12.50 9.80
CA ALA A 353 4.32 -12.60 11.07
C ALA A 353 3.42 -13.05 12.23
N LEU A 354 2.13 -12.79 12.17
CA LEU A 354 1.19 -12.98 13.27
C LEU A 354 -0.19 -13.41 12.79
N ASP A 355 -0.77 -14.40 13.46
CA ASP A 355 -2.14 -14.85 13.20
C ASP A 355 -3.20 -13.98 13.92
N GLY A 356 -4.47 -14.12 13.49
CA GLY A 356 -5.58 -13.34 14.02
C GLY A 356 -5.86 -13.56 15.51
N ALA A 357 -5.69 -14.78 16.03
CA ALA A 357 -5.99 -15.07 17.43
C ALA A 357 -5.01 -14.39 18.43
N PRO A 358 -3.67 -14.41 18.25
CA PRO A 358 -2.75 -13.60 19.05
C PRO A 358 -3.04 -12.11 18.99
N ALA A 359 -3.30 -11.55 17.79
CA ALA A 359 -3.66 -10.14 17.62
C ALA A 359 -4.92 -9.76 18.40
N SER A 360 -5.94 -10.63 18.38
CA SER A 360 -7.18 -10.44 19.16
C SER A 360 -6.95 -10.53 20.65
N ARG A 361 -6.07 -11.43 21.13
CA ARG A 361 -5.69 -11.51 22.56
C ARG A 361 -5.01 -10.26 23.04
N PHE A 362 -4.10 -9.69 22.24
CA PHE A 362 -3.48 -8.38 22.56
C PHE A 362 -4.54 -7.29 22.74
N LEU A 363 -5.48 -7.15 21.79
CA LEU A 363 -6.55 -6.15 21.89
C LEU A 363 -7.41 -6.38 23.14
N MET A 364 -7.79 -7.63 23.41
CA MET A 364 -8.58 -7.98 24.59
C MET A 364 -7.85 -7.60 25.89
N ASP A 365 -6.55 -7.90 26.00
CA ASP A 365 -5.76 -7.60 27.17
C ASP A 365 -5.53 -6.08 27.33
N LEU A 366 -5.32 -5.37 26.21
CA LEU A 366 -5.19 -3.91 26.20
C LEU A 366 -6.50 -3.24 26.65
N CYS A 367 -7.65 -3.67 26.15
CA CYS A 367 -8.95 -3.17 26.59
C CYS A 367 -9.14 -3.37 28.10
N LYS A 368 -8.87 -4.58 28.62
CA LYS A 368 -8.95 -4.86 30.07
C LYS A 368 -8.05 -3.95 30.90
N GLN A 369 -6.84 -3.66 30.44
CA GLN A 369 -5.92 -2.75 31.13
C GLN A 369 -6.42 -1.29 31.10
N LEU A 370 -6.95 -0.84 29.98
CA LEU A 370 -7.48 0.52 29.86
C LEU A 370 -8.77 0.71 30.68
N GLU A 371 -9.63 -0.30 30.72
CA GLU A 371 -10.82 -0.32 31.59
C GLU A 371 -10.47 -0.35 33.08
N ASN A 372 -9.27 -0.88 33.44
CA ASN A 372 -8.77 -1.00 34.82
C ASN A 372 -7.45 -0.24 34.98
N ILE A 373 -7.34 0.96 34.43
CA ILE A 373 -6.08 1.72 34.29
C ILE A 373 -5.33 1.88 35.64
N TYR A 374 -6.02 1.97 36.75
CA TYR A 374 -5.41 2.08 38.08
C TYR A 374 -4.55 0.86 38.46
N THR A 375 -4.88 -0.34 37.95
CA THR A 375 -4.15 -1.58 38.26
C THR A 375 -2.78 -1.68 37.62
N ILE A 376 -2.55 -0.96 36.53
CA ILE A 376 -1.26 -0.96 35.85
C ILE A 376 -0.34 0.19 36.26
N LEU A 377 -0.83 1.07 37.14
CA LEU A 377 -0.04 2.16 37.73
C LEU A 377 0.70 1.73 39.01
N ILE A 378 0.42 0.53 39.52
CA ILE A 378 1.07 -0.09 40.66
C ILE A 378 2.28 -0.86 40.19
#